data_2bb09daa2942a8e5297928dcdf80b6e5
#
_entry.id   2bb09daa2942a8e5297928dcdf80b6e5
#
_cell.length_a   1.000
_cell.length_b   1.000
_cell.length_c   1.000
_cell.angle_alpha   90.00
_cell.angle_beta   90.00
_cell.angle_gamma   90.00
#
_symmetry.space_group_name_H-M   'P 1'
#
loop_
_entity.id
_entity.type
_entity.pdbx_description
1 polymer ?
#
loop_
_entity_poly.entity_id
_entity_poly.type
_entity_poly.pdbx_seq_one_letter_code
_entity_poly.pdbx_strand_id
1 'polypeptide(L)'
;MKAINLKSLINIYLSNQNTLPKEYINFIGEDYGLEVKKYELNVLKSLIEHIEEYNKGSFNQYNYFYLGYKIPQIGKEFDLLRLDNESILNIEYKREVENITILKEQLVKNKYYLQFLMKKLILIGYI
;
A
#
# COMPACT_ATOMS: atom_id res chain seq x y z
N MET A 1 -4.05 -13.03 1.97
CA MET A 1 -3.13 -11.96 2.32
C MET A 1 -3.51 -11.33 3.66
N LYS A 2 -2.55 -11.02 4.48
CA LYS A 2 -2.81 -10.47 5.82
C LYS A 2 -2.62 -8.98 5.85
N ALA A 3 -3.43 -8.29 6.65
CA ALA A 3 -3.25 -6.87 6.91
C ALA A 3 -1.99 -6.65 7.74
N ILE A 4 -1.28 -5.59 7.46
CA ILE A 4 -0.02 -5.25 8.12
C ILE A 4 -0.06 -3.84 8.70
N ASN A 5 0.85 -3.59 9.65
CA ASN A 5 1.19 -2.23 10.06
C ASN A 5 2.32 -1.76 9.15
N LEU A 6 2.08 -0.69 8.43
CA LEU A 6 3.02 -0.20 7.42
C LEU A 6 4.35 0.27 8.03
N LYS A 7 4.30 0.88 9.20
CA LYS A 7 5.50 1.33 9.90
C LYS A 7 6.35 0.15 10.40
N SER A 8 5.71 -0.92 10.86
CA SER A 8 6.40 -2.15 11.23
C SER A 8 7.11 -2.78 10.05
N LEU A 9 6.45 -2.80 8.88
CA LEU A 9 7.06 -3.29 7.65
C LEU A 9 8.37 -2.57 7.35
N ILE A 10 8.35 -1.24 7.38
CA ILE A 10 9.54 -0.44 7.09
C ILE A 10 10.61 -0.60 8.18
N ASN A 11 10.22 -0.70 9.44
CA ASN A 11 11.18 -0.95 10.52
C ASN A 11 11.90 -2.29 10.35
N ILE A 12 11.18 -3.33 9.95
CA ILE A 12 11.75 -4.65 9.65
C ILE A 12 12.74 -4.54 8.48
N TYR A 13 12.34 -3.86 7.42
CA TYR A 13 13.17 -3.65 6.24
C TYR A 13 14.49 -2.95 6.60
N LEU A 14 14.41 -1.85 7.35
CA LEU A 14 15.59 -1.08 7.73
C LEU A 14 16.50 -1.84 8.71
N SER A 15 15.91 -2.62 9.62
CA SER A 15 16.66 -3.39 10.61
C SER A 15 17.34 -4.62 10.02
N ASN A 16 16.92 -5.06 8.84
CA ASN A 16 17.45 -6.25 8.17
C ASN A 16 18.27 -5.88 6.94
N GLN A 17 19.15 -4.89 7.07
CA GLN A 17 20.07 -4.43 6.03
C GLN A 17 19.36 -4.06 4.72
N ASN A 18 18.25 -3.35 4.83
CA ASN A 18 17.42 -2.92 3.70
C ASN A 18 16.92 -4.10 2.85
N THR A 19 16.52 -5.17 3.51
CA THR A 19 15.86 -6.33 2.90
C THR A 19 14.69 -6.79 3.77
N LEU A 20 13.71 -7.47 3.18
CA LEU A 20 12.66 -8.14 3.95
C LEU A 20 13.00 -9.61 4.13
N PRO A 21 12.94 -10.14 5.36
CA PRO A 21 13.12 -11.57 5.58
C PRO A 21 12.09 -12.40 4.80
N LYS A 22 12.51 -13.52 4.24
CA LYS A 22 11.62 -14.42 3.51
C LYS A 22 10.44 -14.89 4.35
N GLU A 23 10.68 -15.16 5.62
CA GLU A 23 9.65 -15.61 6.56
C GLU A 23 8.55 -14.56 6.71
N TYR A 24 8.93 -13.28 6.74
CA TYR A 24 7.98 -12.18 6.83
C TYR A 24 7.14 -12.05 5.55
N ILE A 25 7.79 -12.13 4.38
CA ILE A 25 7.10 -12.07 3.09
C ILE A 25 6.11 -13.24 2.96
N ASN A 26 6.53 -14.44 3.32
CA ASN A 26 5.68 -15.63 3.29
C ASN A 26 4.49 -15.48 4.24
N PHE A 27 4.72 -14.90 5.42
CA PHE A 27 3.66 -14.69 6.40
C PHE A 27 2.57 -13.75 5.90
N ILE A 28 2.94 -12.63 5.26
CA ILE A 28 1.97 -11.62 4.81
C ILE A 28 1.32 -11.94 3.48
N GLY A 29 2.00 -12.68 2.61
CA GLY A 29 1.57 -12.95 1.24
C GLY A 29 1.47 -14.42 0.86
N GLU A 30 1.26 -15.31 1.82
CA GLU A 30 1.29 -16.76 1.60
C GLU A 30 0.36 -17.26 0.49
N ASP A 31 -0.77 -16.58 0.27
CA ASP A 31 -1.78 -17.03 -0.69
C ASP A 31 -1.53 -16.48 -2.11
N TYR A 32 -0.63 -15.52 -2.28
CA TYR A 32 -0.51 -14.76 -3.52
C TYR A 32 0.87 -14.80 -4.16
N GLY A 33 1.87 -15.44 -3.54
CA GLY A 33 3.23 -15.37 -4.02
C GLY A 33 3.72 -13.92 -4.09
N LEU A 34 3.48 -13.16 -3.04
CA LEU A 34 3.78 -11.73 -2.98
C LEU A 34 5.25 -11.45 -3.28
N GLU A 35 5.50 -10.57 -4.25
CA GLU A 35 6.81 -10.04 -4.55
C GLU A 35 6.84 -8.56 -4.20
N VAL A 36 7.72 -8.17 -3.27
CA VAL A 36 7.87 -6.78 -2.86
C VAL A 36 9.20 -6.25 -3.39
N LYS A 37 9.11 -5.32 -4.31
CA LYS A 37 10.28 -4.74 -4.95
C LYS A 37 10.93 -3.68 -4.06
N LYS A 38 12.25 -3.58 -4.16
CA LYS A 38 13.01 -2.62 -3.35
C LYS A 38 12.55 -1.18 -3.54
N TYR A 39 12.22 -0.78 -4.77
CA TYR A 39 11.75 0.59 -5.00
C TYR A 39 10.41 0.87 -4.32
N GLU A 40 9.53 -0.13 -4.22
CA GLU A 40 8.26 0.00 -3.52
C GLU A 40 8.48 0.27 -2.04
N LEU A 41 9.43 -0.43 -1.43
CA LEU A 41 9.80 -0.22 -0.03
C LEU A 41 10.38 1.19 0.19
N ASN A 42 11.17 1.68 -0.75
CA ASN A 42 11.71 3.03 -0.67
C ASN A 42 10.60 4.09 -0.81
N VAL A 43 9.61 3.85 -1.68
CA VAL A 43 8.45 4.73 -1.81
C VAL A 43 7.64 4.74 -0.52
N LEU A 44 7.40 3.58 0.08
CA LEU A 44 6.66 3.47 1.33
C LEU A 44 7.39 4.15 2.49
N LYS A 45 8.70 4.02 2.54
CA LYS A 45 9.52 4.74 3.52
C LYS A 45 9.36 6.25 3.36
N SER A 46 9.46 6.75 2.13
CA SER A 46 9.27 8.17 1.83
C SER A 46 7.87 8.65 2.21
N LEU A 47 6.85 7.85 1.90
CA LEU A 47 5.46 8.16 2.25
C LEU A 47 5.29 8.30 3.77
N ILE A 48 5.85 7.38 4.54
CA ILE A 48 5.80 7.45 6.01
C ILE A 48 6.50 8.70 6.51
N GLU A 49 7.68 9.02 5.98
CA GLU A 49 8.42 10.22 6.35
C GLU A 49 7.59 11.49 6.11
N HIS A 50 6.91 11.58 4.96
CA HIS A 50 6.03 12.71 4.65
C HIS A 50 4.84 12.79 5.60
N ILE A 51 4.21 11.68 5.92
CA ILE A 51 3.09 11.64 6.87
C ILE A 51 3.55 12.11 8.25
N GLU A 52 4.68 11.63 8.73
CA GLU A 52 5.23 11.99 10.04
C GLU A 52 5.62 13.47 10.12
N GLU A 53 6.03 14.06 9.00
CA GLU A 53 6.37 15.48 8.91
C GLU A 53 5.17 16.39 9.17
N TYR A 54 3.98 16.01 8.66
CA TYR A 54 2.77 16.81 8.79
C TYR A 54 1.89 16.42 9.95
N ASN A 55 1.97 15.19 10.40
CA ASN A 55 1.08 14.68 11.45
C ASN A 55 1.75 13.55 12.20
N LYS A 56 2.33 13.87 13.36
CA LYS A 56 2.89 12.85 14.27
C LYS A 56 1.74 12.06 14.91
N GLY A 57 1.09 11.22 14.12
CA GLY A 57 0.01 10.38 14.58
C GLY A 57 0.51 9.19 15.42
N SER A 58 -0.43 8.45 15.95
CA SER A 58 -0.15 7.23 16.67
C SER A 58 0.32 6.13 15.73
N PHE A 59 1.04 5.15 16.27
CA PHE A 59 1.45 3.96 15.52
C PHE A 59 0.26 3.23 14.87
N ASN A 60 -0.91 3.31 15.47
CA ASN A 60 -2.12 2.64 15.01
C ASN A 60 -2.66 3.17 13.67
N GLN A 61 -2.33 4.40 13.28
CA GLN A 61 -2.77 4.93 11.98
C GLN A 61 -2.18 4.15 10.81
N TYR A 62 -1.10 3.40 11.03
CA TYR A 62 -0.45 2.57 10.02
C TYR A 62 -0.98 1.14 9.96
N ASN A 63 -2.00 0.81 10.75
CA ASN A 63 -2.63 -0.51 10.74
C ASN A 63 -3.56 -0.71 9.54
N TYR A 64 -3.90 -1.96 9.27
CA TYR A 64 -4.91 -2.40 8.30
C TYR A 64 -4.53 -2.18 6.84
N PHE A 65 -3.24 -2.15 6.54
CA PHE A 65 -2.76 -2.02 5.17
C PHE A 65 -2.59 -3.38 4.50
N TYR A 66 -2.91 -3.40 3.21
CA TYR A 66 -2.65 -4.53 2.31
C TYR A 66 -1.73 -4.05 1.19
N LEU A 67 -0.63 -4.75 0.98
CA LEU A 67 0.38 -4.41 0.00
C LEU A 67 0.21 -5.31 -1.23
N GLY A 68 -0.02 -4.71 -2.40
CA GLY A 68 -0.17 -5.48 -3.64
C GLY A 68 -1.38 -6.41 -3.64
N TYR A 69 -2.49 -5.97 -3.04
CA TYR A 69 -3.71 -6.78 -2.99
C TYR A 69 -4.27 -7.00 -4.39
N LYS A 70 -4.49 -8.25 -4.74
CA LYS A 70 -5.02 -8.63 -6.05
C LYS A 70 -6.41 -9.25 -5.90
N ILE A 71 -7.36 -8.77 -6.72
CA ILE A 71 -8.68 -9.38 -6.79
C ILE A 71 -8.54 -10.69 -7.59
N PRO A 72 -8.79 -11.87 -6.99
CA PRO A 72 -8.39 -13.14 -7.61
C PRO A 72 -8.97 -13.42 -8.99
N GLN A 73 -10.24 -13.08 -9.23
CA GLN A 73 -10.94 -13.47 -10.46
C GLN A 73 -10.61 -12.60 -11.66
N ILE A 74 -10.25 -11.34 -11.43
CA ILE A 74 -10.03 -10.36 -12.49
C ILE A 74 -8.58 -9.88 -12.58
N GLY A 75 -7.73 -10.29 -11.64
CA GLY A 75 -6.33 -9.93 -11.64
C GLY A 75 -6.03 -8.46 -11.37
N LYS A 76 -7.03 -7.67 -10.95
CA LYS A 76 -6.82 -6.27 -10.60
C LYS A 76 -5.99 -6.18 -9.32
N GLU A 77 -4.87 -5.46 -9.39
CA GLU A 77 -3.96 -5.26 -8.27
C GLU A 77 -3.97 -3.81 -7.81
N PHE A 78 -3.97 -3.61 -6.49
CA PHE A 78 -3.85 -2.29 -5.86
C PHE A 78 -2.47 -2.20 -5.21
N ASP A 79 -1.77 -1.08 -5.43
CA ASP A 79 -0.43 -0.91 -4.86
C ASP A 79 -0.49 -0.92 -3.33
N LEU A 80 -1.33 -0.09 -2.75
CA LEU A 80 -1.50 0.01 -1.31
C LEU A 80 -2.96 0.28 -0.98
N LEU A 81 -3.51 -0.54 -0.10
CA LEU A 81 -4.92 -0.47 0.28
C LEU A 81 -5.04 -0.54 1.79
N ARG A 82 -5.75 0.42 2.39
CA ARG A 82 -6.08 0.40 3.81
C ARG A 82 -7.57 0.23 3.96
N LEU A 83 -7.96 -0.79 4.70
CA LEU A 83 -9.37 -1.10 4.94
C LEU A 83 -9.65 -1.05 6.43
N ASP A 84 -10.54 -0.14 6.85
CA ASP A 84 -11.08 -0.15 8.20
C ASP A 84 -12.61 -0.21 8.15
N ASN A 85 -13.27 -0.08 9.31
CA ASN A 85 -14.72 -0.23 9.38
C ASN A 85 -15.48 0.90 8.67
N GLU A 86 -14.89 2.07 8.53
CA GLU A 86 -15.57 3.26 8.03
C GLU A 86 -15.08 3.74 6.67
N SER A 87 -13.83 3.46 6.33
CA SER A 87 -13.21 4.02 5.13
C SER A 87 -12.30 3.05 4.41
N ILE A 88 -12.06 3.37 3.14
CA ILE A 88 -11.09 2.70 2.29
C ILE A 88 -10.13 3.75 1.79
N LEU A 89 -8.84 3.52 2.01
CA LEU A 89 -7.78 4.37 1.46
C LEU A 89 -7.00 3.56 0.44
N ASN A 90 -6.94 4.05 -0.79
CA ASN A 90 -6.11 3.45 -1.83
C ASN A 90 -5.04 4.46 -2.25
N ILE A 91 -3.79 4.06 -2.15
CA ILE A 91 -2.66 4.85 -2.61
C ILE A 91 -1.98 4.10 -3.74
N GLU A 92 -1.94 4.73 -4.91
CA GLU A 92 -1.19 4.25 -6.06
C GLU A 92 0.04 5.12 -6.23
N TYR A 93 1.20 4.51 -6.45
CA TYR A 93 2.45 5.25 -6.55
C TYR A 93 3.18 4.96 -7.86
N LYS A 94 3.89 5.97 -8.35
CA LYS A 94 4.72 5.90 -9.55
C LYS A 94 6.09 6.49 -9.26
N ARG A 95 7.08 6.01 -10.00
CA ARG A 95 8.46 6.49 -9.85
C ARG A 95 8.67 7.86 -10.45
N GLU A 96 7.94 8.19 -11.51
CA GLU A 96 8.24 9.31 -12.38
C GLU A 96 7.02 10.19 -12.64
N VAL A 97 7.26 11.48 -12.75
CA VAL A 97 6.22 12.51 -12.94
C VAL A 97 5.52 12.37 -14.30
N GLU A 98 6.21 11.92 -15.36
CA GLU A 98 5.61 11.72 -16.67
C GLU A 98 4.52 10.66 -16.71
N ASN A 99 4.41 9.86 -15.67
CA ASN A 99 3.36 8.84 -15.54
C ASN A 99 2.05 9.35 -14.92
N ILE A 100 1.89 10.66 -14.74
CA ILE A 100 0.72 11.26 -14.08
C ILE A 100 -0.60 10.86 -14.76
N THR A 101 -0.65 10.89 -16.09
CA THR A 101 -1.87 10.52 -16.84
C THR A 101 -2.25 9.06 -16.58
N ILE A 102 -1.27 8.17 -16.61
CA ILE A 102 -1.47 6.74 -16.33
C ILE A 102 -1.94 6.54 -14.89
N LEU A 103 -1.34 7.27 -13.94
CA LEU A 103 -1.72 7.22 -12.55
C LEU A 103 -3.17 7.67 -12.32
N LYS A 104 -3.58 8.76 -12.96
CA LYS A 104 -4.97 9.26 -12.89
C LYS A 104 -5.97 8.24 -13.44
N GLU A 105 -5.65 7.63 -14.57
CA GLU A 105 -6.50 6.58 -15.17
C GLU A 105 -6.62 5.38 -14.25
N GLN A 106 -5.52 5.00 -13.60
CA GLN A 106 -5.50 3.90 -12.65
C GLN A 106 -6.38 4.19 -11.43
N LEU A 107 -6.34 5.41 -10.90
CA LEU A 107 -7.20 5.82 -9.78
C LEU A 107 -8.69 5.79 -10.16
N VAL A 108 -9.03 6.20 -11.38
CA VAL A 108 -10.41 6.13 -11.86
C VAL A 108 -10.90 4.68 -11.92
N LYS A 109 -10.09 3.78 -12.42
CA LYS A 109 -10.41 2.33 -12.44
C LYS A 109 -10.57 1.78 -11.03
N ASN A 110 -9.69 2.16 -10.11
CA ASN A 110 -9.74 1.71 -8.73
C ASN A 110 -11.02 2.19 -8.05
N LYS A 111 -11.43 3.43 -8.30
CA LYS A 111 -12.71 3.94 -7.81
C LYS A 111 -13.87 3.06 -8.25
N TYR A 112 -13.88 2.65 -9.51
CA TYR A 112 -14.93 1.77 -10.03
C TYR A 112 -15.04 0.46 -9.24
N TYR A 113 -13.91 -0.19 -8.94
CA TYR A 113 -13.91 -1.44 -8.20
C TYR A 113 -14.24 -1.27 -6.71
N LEU A 114 -13.80 -0.18 -6.09
CA LEU A 114 -13.91 0.03 -4.66
C LEU A 114 -15.23 0.66 -4.21
N GLN A 115 -15.92 1.38 -5.11
CA GLN A 115 -17.16 2.09 -4.76
C GLN A 115 -18.28 1.17 -4.27
N PHE A 116 -18.26 -0.09 -4.70
CA PHE A 116 -19.28 -1.06 -4.32
C PHE A 116 -19.19 -1.53 -2.86
N LEU A 117 -18.11 -1.22 -2.17
CA LEU A 117 -17.95 -1.58 -0.77
C LEU A 117 -18.70 -0.62 0.16
N MET A 118 -19.30 0.43 -0.39
CA MET A 118 -20.19 1.37 0.32
C MET A 118 -19.58 1.99 1.58
N LYS A 119 -18.27 2.30 1.50
CA LYS A 119 -17.53 2.99 2.56
C LYS A 119 -17.01 4.32 2.02
N LYS A 120 -16.62 5.22 2.92
CA LYS A 120 -15.94 6.45 2.52
C LYS A 120 -14.65 6.07 1.78
N LEU A 121 -14.53 6.53 0.53
CA LEU A 121 -13.42 6.17 -0.33
C LEU A 121 -12.47 7.35 -0.52
N ILE A 122 -11.18 7.13 -0.26
CA ILE A 122 -10.11 8.11 -0.46
C ILE A 122 -9.09 7.51 -1.42
N LEU A 123 -8.82 8.21 -2.51
CA LEU A 123 -7.89 7.79 -3.56
C LEU A 123 -6.75 8.80 -3.64
N ILE A 124 -5.52 8.33 -3.53
CA ILE A 124 -4.33 9.18 -3.55
C ILE A 124 -3.33 8.63 -4.56
N GLY A 125 -2.85 9.51 -5.45
CA GLY A 125 -1.66 9.24 -6.27
C GLY A 125 -0.44 9.80 -5.58
N TYR A 126 0.64 9.03 -5.54
CA TYR A 126 1.90 9.41 -4.92
C TYR A 126 3.05 9.18 -5.90
N ILE A 127 3.87 10.19 -6.07
CA ILE A 127 5.01 10.15 -6.99
C ILE A 127 6.31 10.39 -6.22
#